data_d027a0d393e5fedc2ac8811767637cbf
#
_entry.id   d027a0d393e5fedc2ac8811767637cbf
#
_cell.length_a   1.000
_cell.length_b   1.000
_cell.length_c   1.000
_cell.angle_alpha   90.00
_cell.angle_beta   90.00
_cell.angle_gamma   90.00
#
_symmetry.space_group_name_H-M   'P 1'
#
loop_
_entity.id
_entity.type
_entity.pdbx_description
1 polymer ?
#
loop_
_entity_poly.entity_id
_entity_poly.type
_entity_poly.pdbx_seq_one_letter_code
_entity_poly.pdbx_strand_id
1 'polypeptide(L)'
;MAYESPALRSTVLSMAANHLAFASNDASLHLQGYRHQRDAIQELQRMIQDPVKMDTEPALATVMMMQVSARLFGDEDEANVANHLTGAKAMITRRSGGSWLATSSARFLLSLFAYHDILSSVSRGSQPLLDHEMDFIAIEGEKELESIAKVLVVVAKISQLQHAIKMRRALSPTSPALSEDENTTGQHIQQILLAMDFGACKRRDSEERIDISSTAEAYRHAAFIYLYRTWLDIGAPNPISMEHINQCLSQLQQVDIRSPLTSAHMWPLFTAGCEAIDSTQRQFVRDRFEKLCAVKHFPSLKRVMRDIEHVWAAKDMEQQMKGQDGMAKVDCIQVILKRRGREVDLA
;
A
#
# COMPACT_ATOMS: atom_id res chain seq x y z
N MET A 1 -11.09 18.96 -14.92
CA MET A 1 -10.25 17.85 -15.45
C MET A 1 -11.08 16.68 -15.99
N ALA A 2 -11.91 15.96 -15.17
CA ALA A 2 -12.67 14.80 -15.69
C ALA A 2 -13.71 15.16 -16.77
N TYR A 3 -14.34 16.32 -16.71
CA TYR A 3 -15.31 16.74 -17.74
C TYR A 3 -14.66 17.06 -19.08
N GLU A 4 -13.39 17.45 -19.09
CA GLU A 4 -12.64 17.86 -20.29
C GLU A 4 -11.85 16.70 -20.91
N SER A 5 -11.63 15.60 -20.15
CA SER A 5 -10.90 14.43 -20.61
C SER A 5 -11.86 13.23 -20.76
N PRO A 6 -12.18 12.80 -22.00
CA PRO A 6 -13.01 11.62 -22.23
C PRO A 6 -12.44 10.35 -21.60
N ALA A 7 -11.11 10.15 -21.65
CA ALA A 7 -10.43 9.00 -21.05
C ALA A 7 -10.64 8.95 -19.53
N LEU A 8 -10.37 10.06 -18.84
CA LEU A 8 -10.54 10.13 -17.38
C LEU A 8 -12.00 9.96 -16.97
N ARG A 9 -12.92 10.61 -17.70
CA ARG A 9 -14.36 10.46 -17.47
C ARG A 9 -14.81 9.01 -17.57
N SER A 10 -14.41 8.33 -18.65
CA SER A 10 -14.77 6.91 -18.87
C SER A 10 -14.13 6.01 -17.78
N THR A 11 -12.93 6.29 -17.34
CA THR A 11 -12.30 5.56 -16.22
C THR A 11 -13.10 5.73 -14.92
N VAL A 12 -13.50 6.94 -14.57
CA VAL A 12 -14.32 7.21 -13.37
C VAL A 12 -15.68 6.51 -13.46
N LEU A 13 -16.33 6.56 -14.65
CA LEU A 13 -17.61 5.87 -14.87
C LEU A 13 -17.46 4.35 -14.76
N SER A 14 -16.36 3.78 -15.28
CA SER A 14 -16.05 2.36 -15.11
C SER A 14 -15.91 1.98 -13.64
N MET A 15 -15.15 2.75 -12.85
CA MET A 15 -14.99 2.51 -11.42
C MET A 15 -16.31 2.61 -10.66
N ALA A 16 -17.13 3.63 -10.96
CA ALA A 16 -18.43 3.81 -10.33
C ALA A 16 -19.39 2.65 -10.68
N ALA A 17 -19.43 2.21 -11.92
CA ALA A 17 -20.25 1.09 -12.34
C ALA A 17 -19.83 -0.22 -11.67
N ASN A 18 -18.54 -0.50 -11.60
CA ASN A 18 -18.01 -1.68 -10.88
C ASN A 18 -18.34 -1.62 -9.38
N HIS A 19 -18.13 -0.46 -8.73
CA HIS A 19 -18.46 -0.31 -7.32
C HIS A 19 -19.94 -0.56 -7.03
N LEU A 20 -20.83 0.04 -7.83
CA LEU A 20 -22.28 -0.17 -7.72
C LEU A 20 -22.65 -1.64 -7.98
N ALA A 21 -22.01 -2.28 -8.96
CA ALA A 21 -22.24 -3.70 -9.26
C ALA A 21 -21.93 -4.60 -8.06
N PHE A 22 -20.80 -4.36 -7.38
CA PHE A 22 -20.44 -5.10 -6.17
C PHE A 22 -21.34 -4.78 -4.98
N ALA A 23 -21.79 -3.53 -4.85
CA ALA A 23 -22.68 -3.11 -3.76
C ALA A 23 -24.12 -3.65 -3.95
N SER A 24 -24.63 -3.72 -5.19
CA SER A 24 -25.99 -4.16 -5.51
C SER A 24 -26.11 -5.60 -6.01
N ASN A 25 -24.97 -6.25 -6.29
CA ASN A 25 -24.89 -7.56 -6.95
C ASN A 25 -25.61 -7.58 -8.32
N ASP A 26 -25.48 -6.48 -9.09
CA ASP A 26 -26.10 -6.31 -10.41
C ASP A 26 -25.10 -6.53 -11.55
N ALA A 27 -25.24 -7.66 -12.24
CA ALA A 27 -24.39 -8.03 -13.36
C ALA A 27 -24.48 -7.05 -14.56
N SER A 28 -25.59 -6.33 -14.72
CA SER A 28 -25.73 -5.35 -15.80
C SER A 28 -24.79 -4.16 -15.63
N LEU A 29 -24.53 -3.76 -14.40
CA LEU A 29 -23.59 -2.70 -14.06
C LEU A 29 -22.13 -3.12 -14.32
N HIS A 30 -21.78 -4.39 -14.12
CA HIS A 30 -20.48 -4.91 -14.53
C HIS A 30 -20.26 -4.75 -16.03
N LEU A 31 -21.28 -5.10 -16.84
CA LEU A 31 -21.18 -4.93 -18.29
C LEU A 31 -21.00 -3.45 -18.70
N GLN A 32 -21.67 -2.53 -18.02
CA GLN A 32 -21.46 -1.09 -18.23
C GLN A 32 -20.04 -0.68 -17.82
N GLY A 33 -19.53 -1.18 -16.69
CA GLY A 33 -18.16 -0.98 -16.25
C GLY A 33 -17.13 -1.38 -17.30
N TYR A 34 -17.27 -2.57 -17.89
CA TYR A 34 -16.39 -3.05 -18.98
C TYR A 34 -16.49 -2.18 -20.26
N ARG A 35 -17.68 -1.69 -20.61
CA ARG A 35 -17.83 -0.78 -21.77
C ARG A 35 -17.08 0.53 -21.53
N HIS A 36 -17.25 1.14 -20.37
CA HIS A 36 -16.52 2.35 -20.01
C HIS A 36 -15.01 2.13 -19.91
N GLN A 37 -14.58 0.97 -19.40
CA GLN A 37 -13.15 0.63 -19.35
C GLN A 37 -12.54 0.52 -20.74
N ARG A 38 -13.22 -0.16 -21.67
CA ARG A 38 -12.80 -0.23 -23.09
C ARG A 38 -12.67 1.15 -23.70
N ASP A 39 -13.69 2.00 -23.52
CA ASP A 39 -13.69 3.35 -24.06
C ASP A 39 -12.56 4.20 -23.46
N ALA A 40 -12.31 4.07 -22.14
CA ALA A 40 -11.20 4.72 -21.46
C ALA A 40 -9.83 4.30 -22.04
N ILE A 41 -9.63 3.01 -22.28
CA ILE A 41 -8.39 2.47 -22.86
C ILE A 41 -8.18 3.04 -24.27
N GLN A 42 -9.21 3.04 -25.12
CA GLN A 42 -9.11 3.55 -26.48
C GLN A 42 -8.77 5.05 -26.52
N GLU A 43 -9.41 5.85 -25.65
CA GLU A 43 -9.11 7.28 -25.56
C GLU A 43 -7.71 7.54 -24.98
N LEU A 44 -7.29 6.79 -23.96
CA LEU A 44 -5.92 6.89 -23.42
C LEU A 44 -4.89 6.53 -24.49
N GLN A 45 -5.11 5.49 -25.30
CA GLN A 45 -4.22 5.13 -26.41
C GLN A 45 -4.06 6.29 -27.41
N ARG A 46 -5.16 6.97 -27.76
CA ARG A 46 -5.11 8.16 -28.64
C ARG A 46 -4.34 9.31 -27.98
N MET A 47 -4.52 9.52 -26.67
CA MET A 47 -3.77 10.55 -25.93
C MET A 47 -2.26 10.25 -25.90
N ILE A 48 -1.86 8.99 -25.69
CA ILE A 48 -0.46 8.59 -25.65
C ILE A 48 0.23 8.72 -27.02
N GLN A 49 -0.53 8.54 -28.11
CA GLN A 49 -0.02 8.72 -29.48
C GLN A 49 0.14 10.19 -29.89
N ASP A 50 -0.48 11.11 -29.18
CA ASP A 50 -0.37 12.54 -29.41
C ASP A 50 0.74 13.15 -28.53
N PRO A 51 1.86 13.64 -29.12
CA PRO A 51 2.98 14.19 -28.34
C PRO A 51 2.62 15.38 -27.46
N VAL A 52 1.53 16.09 -27.76
CA VAL A 52 1.06 17.23 -26.94
C VAL A 52 0.24 16.75 -25.75
N LYS A 53 -0.48 15.65 -25.90
CA LYS A 53 -1.42 15.13 -24.88
C LYS A 53 -0.81 14.07 -23.98
N MET A 54 0.22 13.35 -24.44
CA MET A 54 0.78 12.19 -23.73
C MET A 54 1.31 12.50 -22.31
N ASP A 55 1.81 13.70 -22.08
CA ASP A 55 2.38 14.11 -20.81
C ASP A 55 1.52 15.17 -20.08
N THR A 56 0.20 15.14 -20.29
CA THR A 56 -0.74 16.05 -19.62
C THR A 56 -1.23 15.49 -18.28
N GLU A 57 -1.66 16.37 -17.37
CA GLU A 57 -2.26 15.97 -16.10
C GLU A 57 -3.48 15.03 -16.29
N PRO A 58 -4.41 15.26 -17.24
CA PRO A 58 -5.50 14.32 -17.49
C PRO A 58 -5.04 12.93 -17.95
N ALA A 59 -3.95 12.83 -18.70
CA ALA A 59 -3.38 11.53 -19.09
C ALA A 59 -2.82 10.80 -17.88
N LEU A 60 -1.99 11.45 -17.05
CA LEU A 60 -1.49 10.88 -15.82
C LEU A 60 -2.61 10.51 -14.84
N ALA A 61 -3.61 11.37 -14.67
CA ALA A 61 -4.79 11.09 -13.85
C ALA A 61 -5.52 9.83 -14.32
N THR A 62 -5.69 9.67 -15.66
CA THR A 62 -6.31 8.48 -16.23
C THR A 62 -5.53 7.21 -15.89
N VAL A 63 -4.20 7.23 -16.09
CA VAL A 63 -3.33 6.09 -15.77
C VAL A 63 -3.38 5.74 -14.29
N MET A 64 -3.31 6.75 -13.41
CA MET A 64 -3.40 6.53 -11.95
C MET A 64 -4.76 5.98 -11.53
N MET A 65 -5.86 6.49 -12.09
CA MET A 65 -7.20 5.96 -11.80
C MET A 65 -7.40 4.55 -12.34
N MET A 66 -6.79 4.19 -13.48
CA MET A 66 -6.75 2.81 -13.96
C MET A 66 -5.97 1.89 -13.01
N GLN A 67 -4.84 2.37 -12.45
CA GLN A 67 -4.10 1.63 -11.43
C GLN A 67 -4.96 1.36 -10.19
N VAL A 68 -5.64 2.37 -9.67
CA VAL A 68 -6.56 2.24 -8.53
C VAL A 68 -7.70 1.25 -8.86
N SER A 69 -8.30 1.38 -10.05
CA SER A 69 -9.38 0.49 -10.50
C SER A 69 -8.93 -0.97 -10.55
N ALA A 70 -7.76 -1.25 -11.14
CA ALA A 70 -7.20 -2.59 -11.23
C ALA A 70 -6.93 -3.20 -9.85
N ARG A 71 -6.47 -2.39 -8.88
CA ARG A 71 -6.25 -2.84 -7.49
C ARG A 71 -7.56 -3.15 -6.77
N LEU A 72 -8.55 -2.29 -6.88
CA LEU A 72 -9.82 -2.44 -6.15
C LEU A 72 -10.72 -3.53 -6.72
N PHE A 73 -10.83 -3.61 -8.06
CA PHE A 73 -11.86 -4.38 -8.77
C PHE A 73 -11.32 -5.48 -9.69
N GLY A 74 -10.01 -5.53 -9.96
CA GLY A 74 -9.40 -6.51 -10.88
C GLY A 74 -9.69 -7.96 -10.47
N ASP A 75 -9.80 -8.86 -11.46
CA ASP A 75 -10.04 -10.28 -11.24
C ASP A 75 -8.81 -11.01 -10.68
N GLU A 76 -9.05 -12.14 -10.00
CA GLU A 76 -7.99 -12.98 -9.42
C GLU A 76 -7.10 -13.63 -10.50
N ASP A 77 -7.68 -13.87 -11.68
CA ASP A 77 -7.04 -14.60 -12.78
C ASP A 77 -6.27 -13.70 -13.75
N GLU A 78 -6.34 -12.36 -13.61
CA GLU A 78 -5.55 -11.45 -14.44
C GLU A 78 -4.07 -11.50 -14.02
N ALA A 79 -3.33 -12.44 -14.60
CA ALA A 79 -1.87 -12.56 -14.47
C ALA A 79 -1.12 -11.30 -14.96
N ASN A 80 -1.79 -10.43 -15.70
CA ASN A 80 -1.29 -9.17 -16.21
C ASN A 80 -2.07 -8.01 -15.57
N VAL A 81 -1.85 -7.76 -14.28
CA VAL A 81 -2.15 -6.42 -13.77
C VAL A 81 -1.21 -5.48 -14.51
N ALA A 82 -1.74 -4.83 -15.54
CA ALA A 82 -0.99 -3.89 -16.35
C ALA A 82 -0.26 -2.95 -15.40
N ASN A 83 1.05 -2.86 -15.53
CA ASN A 83 1.86 -2.07 -14.60
C ASN A 83 1.73 -0.59 -14.95
N HIS A 84 0.55 -0.05 -14.65
CA HIS A 84 0.22 1.36 -14.87
C HIS A 84 1.19 2.29 -14.15
N LEU A 85 1.79 1.83 -13.02
CA LEU A 85 2.80 2.61 -12.30
C LEU A 85 4.07 2.83 -13.14
N THR A 86 4.52 1.84 -13.92
CA THR A 86 5.67 2.03 -14.83
C THR A 86 5.36 3.06 -15.91
N GLY A 87 4.14 3.03 -16.45
CA GLY A 87 3.67 4.06 -17.40
C GLY A 87 3.61 5.44 -16.77
N ALA A 88 3.02 5.54 -15.58
CA ALA A 88 2.97 6.80 -14.83
C ALA A 88 4.37 7.35 -14.51
N LYS A 89 5.31 6.48 -14.05
CA LYS A 89 6.73 6.85 -13.86
C LYS A 89 7.30 7.47 -15.12
N ALA A 90 7.13 6.83 -16.27
CA ALA A 90 7.66 7.32 -17.53
C ALA A 90 7.11 8.71 -17.90
N MET A 91 5.81 8.96 -17.64
CA MET A 91 5.19 10.28 -17.84
C MET A 91 5.76 11.34 -16.89
N ILE A 92 5.90 11.01 -15.60
CA ILE A 92 6.46 11.90 -14.57
C ILE A 92 7.91 12.26 -14.93
N THR A 93 8.73 11.24 -15.25
CA THR A 93 10.17 11.44 -15.53
C THR A 93 10.41 12.28 -16.79
N ARG A 94 9.61 12.10 -17.86
CA ARG A 94 9.72 12.94 -19.07
C ARG A 94 9.45 14.41 -18.81
N ARG A 95 8.56 14.70 -17.85
CA ARG A 95 8.13 16.07 -17.52
C ARG A 95 8.96 16.74 -16.39
N SER A 96 10.11 16.17 -16.02
CA SER A 96 10.96 16.56 -14.87
C SER A 96 11.49 18.00 -14.86
N GLY A 97 10.96 18.92 -15.65
CA GLY A 97 11.37 20.33 -15.73
C GLY A 97 10.64 21.29 -14.77
N GLY A 98 10.18 20.86 -13.59
CA GLY A 98 9.55 21.75 -12.58
C GLY A 98 8.08 22.09 -12.81
N SER A 99 7.50 21.71 -13.95
CA SER A 99 6.11 22.04 -14.33
C SER A 99 5.03 21.31 -13.50
N TRP A 100 5.33 20.12 -12.97
CA TRP A 100 4.37 19.31 -12.20
C TRP A 100 3.99 19.92 -10.86
N LEU A 101 4.85 20.69 -10.22
CA LEU A 101 4.59 21.30 -8.92
C LEU A 101 3.73 22.57 -9.00
N ALA A 102 3.43 23.05 -10.22
CA ALA A 102 2.72 24.31 -10.42
C ALA A 102 1.24 24.27 -10.02
N THR A 103 0.57 23.10 -10.16
CA THR A 103 -0.86 22.98 -9.88
C THR A 103 -1.14 22.07 -8.68
N SER A 104 -2.25 22.32 -7.98
CA SER A 104 -2.69 21.42 -6.88
C SER A 104 -3.04 20.02 -7.37
N SER A 105 -3.62 19.91 -8.57
CA SER A 105 -3.92 18.61 -9.17
C SER A 105 -2.66 17.81 -9.49
N ALA A 106 -1.62 18.45 -10.00
CA ALA A 106 -0.36 17.76 -10.27
C ALA A 106 0.30 17.26 -8.97
N ARG A 107 0.33 18.09 -7.92
CA ARG A 107 0.83 17.69 -6.60
C ARG A 107 0.05 16.51 -6.03
N PHE A 108 -1.28 16.53 -6.13
CA PHE A 108 -2.12 15.40 -5.72
C PHE A 108 -1.78 14.12 -6.51
N LEU A 109 -1.62 14.20 -7.83
CA LEU A 109 -1.27 13.04 -8.66
C LEU A 109 0.10 12.47 -8.33
N LEU A 110 1.09 13.33 -8.04
CA LEU A 110 2.42 12.88 -7.58
C LEU A 110 2.34 12.17 -6.22
N SER A 111 1.57 12.71 -5.28
CA SER A 111 1.37 12.08 -3.97
C SER A 111 0.62 10.75 -4.09
N LEU A 112 -0.37 10.67 -4.97
CA LEU A 112 -1.08 9.42 -5.26
C LEU A 112 -0.14 8.39 -5.90
N PHE A 113 0.71 8.82 -6.85
CA PHE A 113 1.73 7.95 -7.42
C PHE A 113 2.70 7.44 -6.36
N ALA A 114 3.25 8.34 -5.52
CA ALA A 114 4.18 7.98 -4.47
C ALA A 114 3.56 6.98 -3.47
N TYR A 115 2.32 7.18 -3.06
CA TYR A 115 1.57 6.25 -2.20
C TYR A 115 1.52 4.85 -2.81
N HIS A 116 1.09 4.75 -4.07
CA HIS A 116 0.97 3.45 -4.75
C HIS A 116 2.33 2.81 -5.06
N ASP A 117 3.34 3.58 -5.41
CA ASP A 117 4.68 3.07 -5.71
C ASP A 117 5.36 2.50 -4.46
N ILE A 118 5.29 3.22 -3.34
CA ILE A 118 5.86 2.76 -2.06
C ILE A 118 5.18 1.48 -1.60
N LEU A 119 3.86 1.42 -1.57
CA LEU A 119 3.16 0.21 -1.10
C LEU A 119 3.31 -0.97 -2.08
N SER A 120 3.40 -0.71 -3.39
CA SER A 120 3.75 -1.75 -4.36
C SER A 120 5.18 -2.24 -4.18
N SER A 121 6.12 -1.39 -3.77
CA SER A 121 7.50 -1.82 -3.49
C SER A 121 7.56 -2.82 -2.33
N VAL A 122 6.76 -2.61 -1.27
CA VAL A 122 6.62 -3.55 -0.16
C VAL A 122 6.11 -4.91 -0.66
N SER A 123 5.02 -4.91 -1.45
CA SER A 123 4.42 -6.15 -1.94
C SER A 123 5.29 -6.91 -2.95
N ARG A 124 6.17 -6.21 -3.69
CA ARG A 124 7.17 -6.82 -4.58
C ARG A 124 8.45 -7.28 -3.87
N GLY A 125 8.69 -6.80 -2.64
CA GLY A 125 9.99 -6.94 -1.98
C GLY A 125 11.12 -6.30 -2.79
N SER A 126 10.89 -5.12 -3.36
CA SER A 126 11.80 -4.34 -4.20
C SER A 126 11.85 -2.89 -3.76
N GLN A 127 12.76 -2.09 -4.29
CA GLN A 127 12.75 -0.65 -4.06
C GLN A 127 11.59 0.03 -4.83
N PRO A 128 11.13 1.22 -4.38
CA PRO A 128 10.23 2.08 -5.14
C PRO A 128 10.80 2.44 -6.52
N LEU A 129 9.91 2.75 -7.45
CA LEU A 129 10.29 3.13 -8.82
C LEU A 129 10.97 4.49 -8.89
N LEU A 130 10.58 5.43 -8.02
CA LEU A 130 11.19 6.77 -7.89
C LEU A 130 11.64 7.00 -6.45
N ASP A 131 12.49 8.02 -6.28
CA ASP A 131 12.81 8.56 -4.96
C ASP A 131 11.70 9.54 -4.54
N HIS A 132 11.08 9.27 -3.41
CA HIS A 132 9.91 10.01 -2.91
C HIS A 132 10.23 10.94 -1.73
N GLU A 133 11.50 11.26 -1.48
CA GLU A 133 11.85 12.12 -0.35
C GLU A 133 11.16 13.50 -0.37
N MET A 134 10.89 14.01 -1.58
CA MET A 134 10.31 15.35 -1.79
C MET A 134 8.83 15.35 -2.22
N ASP A 135 8.28 14.21 -2.63
CA ASP A 135 6.97 14.19 -3.31
C ASP A 135 5.79 14.47 -2.36
N PHE A 136 5.92 14.15 -1.07
CA PHE A 136 4.89 14.39 -0.07
C PHE A 136 4.97 15.78 0.61
N ILE A 137 6.08 16.51 0.44
CA ILE A 137 6.28 17.85 1.04
C ILE A 137 5.37 18.89 0.38
N ALA A 138 4.86 18.58 -0.82
CA ALA A 138 4.09 19.52 -1.63
C ALA A 138 2.58 19.54 -1.36
N ILE A 139 2.05 18.74 -0.42
CA ILE A 139 0.62 18.78 -0.05
C ILE A 139 0.41 19.89 1.00
N GLU A 140 0.58 21.15 0.57
CA GLU A 140 0.14 22.28 1.37
C GLU A 140 -1.39 22.31 1.42
N GLY A 141 -1.95 22.15 2.61
CA GLY A 141 -3.39 22.28 2.87
C GLY A 141 -4.04 21.09 3.56
N GLU A 142 -3.53 19.87 3.38
CA GLU A 142 -4.02 18.65 4.04
C GLU A 142 -3.05 18.18 5.13
N LYS A 143 -2.96 18.98 6.22
CA LYS A 143 -2.15 18.63 7.41
C LYS A 143 -2.47 17.24 7.97
N GLU A 144 -3.61 16.73 7.61
CA GLU A 144 -4.17 15.46 8.06
C GLU A 144 -3.43 14.27 7.47
N LEU A 145 -3.11 14.32 6.18
CA LEU A 145 -2.36 13.26 5.50
C LEU A 145 -0.84 13.39 5.65
N GLU A 146 -0.35 14.55 6.11
CA GLU A 146 1.09 14.80 6.31
C GLU A 146 1.73 13.78 7.27
N SER A 147 1.01 13.41 8.33
CA SER A 147 1.50 12.42 9.31
C SER A 147 1.71 11.04 8.70
N ILE A 148 0.75 10.58 7.88
CA ILE A 148 0.85 9.30 7.16
C ILE A 148 1.95 9.37 6.10
N ALA A 149 2.03 10.48 5.37
CA ALA A 149 3.04 10.72 4.35
C ALA A 149 4.48 10.64 4.91
N LYS A 150 4.71 11.22 6.10
CA LYS A 150 6.00 11.11 6.79
C LYS A 150 6.41 9.65 7.06
N VAL A 151 5.46 8.81 7.48
CA VAL A 151 5.75 7.39 7.69
C VAL A 151 5.99 6.68 6.36
N LEU A 152 5.25 7.00 5.30
CA LEU A 152 5.44 6.38 3.98
C LEU A 152 6.83 6.64 3.40
N VAL A 153 7.39 7.83 3.59
CA VAL A 153 8.79 8.11 3.22
C VAL A 153 9.76 7.15 3.94
N VAL A 154 9.50 6.85 5.21
CA VAL A 154 10.32 5.88 5.95
C VAL A 154 10.10 4.45 5.44
N VAL A 155 8.86 4.09 5.07
CA VAL A 155 8.56 2.79 4.44
C VAL A 155 9.34 2.64 3.12
N ALA A 156 9.46 3.70 2.31
CA ALA A 156 10.30 3.70 1.12
C ALA A 156 11.77 3.38 1.44
N LYS A 157 12.33 4.01 2.49
CA LYS A 157 13.70 3.73 2.96
C LYS A 157 13.88 2.28 3.43
N ILE A 158 12.88 1.70 4.10
CA ILE A 158 12.91 0.28 4.49
C ILE A 158 12.91 -0.61 3.23
N SER A 159 12.10 -0.30 2.21
CA SER A 159 12.09 -1.04 0.95
C SER A 159 13.44 -0.94 0.20
N GLN A 160 14.09 0.22 0.24
CA GLN A 160 15.46 0.40 -0.31
C GLN A 160 16.47 -0.45 0.45
N LEU A 161 16.43 -0.45 1.79
CA LEU A 161 17.28 -1.31 2.63
C LEU A 161 17.04 -2.81 2.32
N GLN A 162 15.79 -3.23 2.20
CA GLN A 162 15.43 -4.61 1.84
C GLN A 162 16.03 -5.00 0.49
N HIS A 163 15.92 -4.12 -0.49
CA HIS A 163 16.50 -4.35 -1.81
C HIS A 163 18.01 -4.46 -1.75
N ALA A 164 18.71 -3.57 -1.03
CA ALA A 164 20.16 -3.59 -0.86
C ALA A 164 20.63 -4.91 -0.23
N ILE A 165 20.00 -5.34 0.88
CA ILE A 165 20.30 -6.61 1.56
C ILE A 165 20.09 -7.81 0.62
N LYS A 166 18.98 -7.81 -0.13
CA LYS A 166 18.65 -8.87 -1.08
C LYS A 166 19.68 -8.96 -2.21
N MET A 167 20.05 -7.83 -2.79
CA MET A 167 21.05 -7.76 -3.87
C MET A 167 22.45 -8.20 -3.39
N ARG A 168 22.89 -7.74 -2.21
CA ARG A 168 24.15 -8.18 -1.63
C ARG A 168 24.18 -9.67 -1.36
N ARG A 169 23.12 -10.24 -0.76
CA ARG A 169 23.01 -11.68 -0.50
C ARG A 169 23.01 -12.51 -1.79
N ALA A 170 22.45 -12.00 -2.87
CA ALA A 170 22.47 -12.65 -4.17
C ALA A 170 23.89 -12.66 -4.78
N LEU A 171 24.66 -11.59 -4.60
CA LEU A 171 26.05 -11.47 -5.08
C LEU A 171 27.06 -12.22 -4.20
N SER A 172 26.80 -12.33 -2.89
CA SER A 172 27.69 -12.95 -1.91
C SER A 172 26.94 -13.90 -0.97
N PRO A 173 26.51 -15.09 -1.45
CA PRO A 173 25.71 -16.02 -0.66
C PRO A 173 26.42 -16.54 0.61
N THR A 174 27.74 -16.49 0.65
CA THR A 174 28.57 -16.97 1.78
C THR A 174 28.58 -16.02 2.98
N SER A 175 28.12 -14.78 2.83
CA SER A 175 28.06 -13.78 3.91
C SER A 175 26.61 -13.43 4.26
N PRO A 176 25.93 -14.23 5.11
CA PRO A 176 24.55 -13.99 5.49
C PRO A 176 24.38 -12.83 6.45
N ALA A 177 25.43 -12.43 7.19
CA ALA A 177 25.41 -11.32 8.14
C ALA A 177 25.17 -9.98 7.42
N LEU A 178 24.56 -9.03 8.14
CA LEU A 178 24.39 -7.65 7.66
C LEU A 178 25.76 -6.99 7.50
N SER A 179 25.89 -6.12 6.49
CA SER A 179 27.05 -5.21 6.40
C SER A 179 26.93 -4.11 7.46
N GLU A 180 28.03 -3.41 7.73
CA GLU A 180 28.05 -2.29 8.66
C GLU A 180 27.12 -1.16 8.18
N ASP A 181 27.12 -0.87 6.88
CA ASP A 181 26.25 0.13 6.25
C ASP A 181 24.76 -0.24 6.37
N GLU A 182 24.42 -1.51 6.12
CA GLU A 182 23.03 -2.01 6.26
C GLU A 182 22.56 -1.91 7.72
N ASN A 183 23.45 -2.25 8.66
CA ASN A 183 23.13 -2.16 10.09
C ASN A 183 22.97 -0.70 10.55
N THR A 184 23.86 0.18 10.13
CA THR A 184 23.79 1.63 10.41
C THR A 184 22.52 2.24 9.82
N THR A 185 22.17 1.86 8.58
CA THR A 185 20.94 2.31 7.92
C THR A 185 19.71 1.84 8.70
N GLY A 186 19.66 0.57 9.11
CA GLY A 186 18.57 0.03 9.92
C GLY A 186 18.39 0.76 11.25
N GLN A 187 19.50 1.03 11.96
CA GLN A 187 19.51 1.82 13.20
C GLN A 187 19.01 3.25 12.97
N HIS A 188 19.46 3.90 11.91
CA HIS A 188 19.02 5.25 11.58
C HIS A 188 17.51 5.30 11.29
N ILE A 189 16.97 4.35 10.49
CA ILE A 189 15.54 4.25 10.22
C ILE A 189 14.77 4.04 11.54
N GLN A 190 15.25 3.18 12.43
CA GLN A 190 14.66 2.96 13.74
C GLN A 190 14.58 4.26 14.55
N GLN A 191 15.66 5.04 14.58
CA GLN A 191 15.70 6.32 15.29
C GLN A 191 14.70 7.33 14.71
N ILE A 192 14.55 7.39 13.39
CA ILE A 192 13.54 8.23 12.75
C ILE A 192 12.13 7.83 13.22
N LEU A 193 11.80 6.54 13.21
CA LEU A 193 10.48 6.06 13.65
C LEU A 193 10.24 6.32 15.14
N LEU A 194 11.26 6.21 16.00
CA LEU A 194 11.17 6.51 17.42
C LEU A 194 10.96 8.00 17.70
N ALA A 195 11.55 8.87 16.89
CA ALA A 195 11.41 10.32 17.01
C ALA A 195 10.06 10.87 16.51
N MET A 196 9.28 10.06 15.77
CA MET A 196 7.95 10.46 15.32
C MET A 196 6.96 10.50 16.47
N ASP A 197 6.30 11.64 16.67
CA ASP A 197 5.23 11.84 17.65
C ASP A 197 3.98 12.40 16.96
N PHE A 198 2.91 11.64 16.97
CA PHE A 198 1.60 12.03 16.45
C PHE A 198 0.62 12.44 17.57
N GLY A 199 1.06 12.42 18.83
CA GLY A 199 0.25 12.75 20.01
C GLY A 199 -0.12 14.24 20.12
N ALA A 200 0.65 15.13 19.48
CA ALA A 200 0.36 16.56 19.46
C ALA A 200 -0.97 16.91 18.76
N CYS A 201 -1.46 16.06 17.86
CA CYS A 201 -2.79 16.17 17.25
C CYS A 201 -3.93 15.92 18.25
N LYS A 202 -3.69 15.19 19.35
CA LYS A 202 -4.72 14.81 20.35
C LYS A 202 -5.23 15.97 21.20
N ARG A 203 -4.60 17.15 21.16
CA ARG A 203 -4.94 18.29 22.02
C ARG A 203 -6.11 19.15 21.56
N ARG A 204 -6.81 18.78 20.48
CA ARG A 204 -8.02 19.49 20.01
C ARG A 204 -9.11 18.47 19.72
N ASP A 205 -10.19 18.54 20.48
CA ASP A 205 -11.32 17.62 20.62
C ASP A 205 -12.20 17.45 19.36
N SER A 206 -11.69 16.81 18.31
CA SER A 206 -12.56 16.32 17.22
C SER A 206 -12.24 14.84 16.95
N GLU A 207 -13.29 14.03 16.77
CA GLU A 207 -13.19 12.61 16.41
C GLU A 207 -12.28 12.38 15.19
N GLU A 208 -12.36 13.28 14.20
CA GLU A 208 -11.54 13.26 13.00
C GLU A 208 -10.02 13.30 13.28
N ARG A 209 -9.59 14.08 14.26
CA ARG A 209 -8.18 14.17 14.68
C ARG A 209 -7.69 12.93 15.41
N ILE A 210 -8.59 12.27 16.14
CA ILE A 210 -8.28 10.99 16.79
C ILE A 210 -8.06 9.95 15.70
N ASP A 211 -8.91 9.90 14.67
CA ASP A 211 -8.79 8.99 13.54
C ASP A 211 -7.47 9.19 12.79
N ILE A 212 -7.06 10.45 12.53
CA ILE A 212 -5.80 10.79 11.85
C ILE A 212 -4.60 10.33 12.67
N SER A 213 -4.55 10.69 13.95
CA SER A 213 -3.47 10.34 14.86
C SER A 213 -3.35 8.81 15.01
N SER A 214 -4.48 8.12 15.21
CA SER A 214 -4.50 6.67 15.35
C SER A 214 -4.11 5.97 14.04
N THR A 215 -4.52 6.49 12.88
CA THR A 215 -4.07 5.96 11.59
C THR A 215 -2.58 6.14 11.40
N ALA A 216 -2.02 7.32 11.70
CA ALA A 216 -0.58 7.58 11.59
C ALA A 216 0.24 6.69 12.54
N GLU A 217 -0.22 6.48 13.78
CA GLU A 217 0.40 5.56 14.73
C GLU A 217 0.33 4.10 14.23
N ALA A 218 -0.79 3.67 13.66
CA ALA A 218 -0.89 2.35 13.07
C ALA A 218 0.13 2.15 11.94
N TYR A 219 0.30 3.16 11.08
CA TYR A 219 1.34 3.17 10.05
C TYR A 219 2.75 3.10 10.64
N ARG A 220 3.03 3.86 11.70
CA ARG A 220 4.33 3.85 12.39
C ARG A 220 4.66 2.46 12.96
N HIS A 221 3.70 1.83 13.64
CA HIS A 221 3.90 0.49 14.18
C HIS A 221 4.02 -0.58 13.08
N ALA A 222 3.28 -0.47 11.99
CA ALA A 222 3.46 -1.33 10.82
C ALA A 222 4.85 -1.15 10.19
N ALA A 223 5.37 0.10 10.14
CA ALA A 223 6.73 0.36 9.67
C ALA A 223 7.80 -0.27 10.57
N PHE A 224 7.63 -0.30 11.89
CA PHE A 224 8.52 -1.05 12.79
C PHE A 224 8.48 -2.55 12.52
N ILE A 225 7.29 -3.14 12.33
CA ILE A 225 7.15 -4.58 11.99
C ILE A 225 7.91 -4.87 10.70
N TYR A 226 7.71 -4.04 9.67
CA TYR A 226 8.39 -4.18 8.38
C TYR A 226 9.91 -3.98 8.49
N LEU A 227 10.37 -2.98 9.25
CA LEU A 227 11.79 -2.74 9.51
C LEU A 227 12.46 -3.94 10.19
N TYR A 228 11.90 -4.43 11.28
CA TYR A 228 12.51 -5.53 12.03
C TYR A 228 12.51 -6.83 11.24
N ARG A 229 11.50 -7.05 10.42
CA ARG A 229 11.48 -8.17 9.48
C ARG A 229 12.59 -8.05 8.42
N THR A 230 12.79 -6.84 7.90
CA THR A 230 13.80 -6.56 6.86
C THR A 230 15.22 -6.57 7.41
N TRP A 231 15.45 -5.83 8.50
CA TRP A 231 16.78 -5.58 9.06
C TRP A 231 17.27 -6.73 9.92
N LEU A 232 16.47 -7.16 10.91
CA LEU A 232 16.89 -8.14 11.93
C LEU A 232 16.38 -9.56 11.63
N ASP A 233 15.56 -9.74 10.60
CA ASP A 233 14.87 -11.00 10.27
C ASP A 233 14.07 -11.57 11.47
N ILE A 234 13.44 -10.67 12.24
CA ILE A 234 12.60 -11.03 13.38
C ILE A 234 11.13 -10.69 13.12
N GLY A 235 10.25 -11.60 13.53
CA GLY A 235 8.80 -11.43 13.48
C GLY A 235 8.18 -12.13 14.69
N ALA A 236 6.85 -12.27 14.72
CA ALA A 236 6.19 -13.03 15.78
C ALA A 236 6.73 -14.46 15.86
N PRO A 237 6.99 -14.99 17.06
CA PRO A 237 6.55 -14.52 18.38
C PRO A 237 7.58 -13.64 19.14
N ASN A 238 8.54 -13.03 18.46
CA ASN A 238 9.52 -12.17 19.14
C ASN A 238 8.81 -11.05 19.92
N PRO A 239 9.15 -10.81 21.22
CA PRO A 239 8.47 -9.82 22.05
C PRO A 239 8.43 -8.41 21.47
N ILE A 240 9.50 -7.96 20.80
CA ILE A 240 9.57 -6.64 20.17
C ILE A 240 8.54 -6.56 19.03
N SER A 241 8.46 -7.60 18.20
CA SER A 241 7.47 -7.66 17.11
C SER A 241 6.05 -7.72 17.68
N MET A 242 5.82 -8.51 18.73
CA MET A 242 4.50 -8.62 19.38
C MET A 242 4.01 -7.29 19.94
N GLU A 243 4.90 -6.49 20.53
CA GLU A 243 4.57 -5.14 21.02
C GLU A 243 4.03 -4.27 19.87
N HIS A 244 4.74 -4.18 18.75
CA HIS A 244 4.31 -3.37 17.62
C HIS A 244 3.06 -3.92 16.93
N ILE A 245 2.86 -5.24 16.90
CA ILE A 245 1.63 -5.85 16.38
C ILE A 245 0.44 -5.41 17.23
N ASN A 246 0.53 -5.55 18.56
CA ASN A 246 -0.53 -5.18 19.49
C ASN A 246 -0.86 -3.69 19.40
N GLN A 247 0.15 -2.83 19.35
CA GLN A 247 -0.04 -1.38 19.21
C GLN A 247 -0.69 -1.03 17.87
N CYS A 248 -0.24 -1.62 16.76
CA CYS A 248 -0.83 -1.39 15.44
C CYS A 248 -2.33 -1.76 15.44
N LEU A 249 -2.68 -2.96 15.89
CA LEU A 249 -4.07 -3.42 15.94
C LEU A 249 -4.93 -2.57 16.89
N SER A 250 -4.38 -2.16 18.04
CA SER A 250 -5.06 -1.26 18.99
C SER A 250 -5.36 0.10 18.38
N GLN A 251 -4.42 0.70 17.64
CA GLN A 251 -4.63 1.98 16.95
C GLN A 251 -5.69 1.86 15.85
N LEU A 252 -5.65 0.78 15.05
CA LEU A 252 -6.68 0.52 14.04
C LEU A 252 -8.07 0.34 14.66
N GLN A 253 -8.16 -0.19 15.87
CA GLN A 253 -9.43 -0.37 16.58
C GLN A 253 -10.07 0.95 17.00
N GLN A 254 -9.27 1.98 17.27
CA GLN A 254 -9.75 3.30 17.71
C GLN A 254 -10.45 4.08 16.59
N VAL A 255 -10.15 3.78 15.33
CA VAL A 255 -10.72 4.49 14.17
C VAL A 255 -12.08 3.90 13.81
N ASP A 256 -13.11 4.75 13.71
CA ASP A 256 -14.44 4.30 13.30
C ASP A 256 -14.39 3.65 11.91
N ILE A 257 -15.15 2.56 11.75
CA ILE A 257 -15.18 1.81 10.48
C ILE A 257 -15.71 2.63 9.31
N ARG A 258 -16.52 3.66 9.57
CA ARG A 258 -17.09 4.57 8.58
C ARG A 258 -16.18 5.75 8.26
N SER A 259 -15.10 5.94 9.01
CA SER A 259 -14.12 6.99 8.74
C SER A 259 -13.56 6.86 7.32
N PRO A 260 -13.41 7.96 6.56
CA PRO A 260 -12.76 7.96 5.25
C PRO A 260 -11.35 7.37 5.30
N LEU A 261 -10.63 7.58 6.40
CA LEU A 261 -9.26 7.10 6.61
C LEU A 261 -9.12 5.58 6.61
N THR A 262 -10.21 4.83 6.85
CA THR A 262 -10.18 3.36 6.78
C THR A 262 -9.79 2.82 5.40
N SER A 263 -9.89 3.64 4.35
CA SER A 263 -9.37 3.28 3.02
C SER A 263 -7.85 3.15 2.99
N ALA A 264 -7.14 3.85 3.89
CA ALA A 264 -5.69 3.76 4.05
C ALA A 264 -5.26 2.62 5.00
N HIS A 265 -6.18 1.91 5.66
CA HIS A 265 -5.83 0.89 6.66
C HIS A 265 -5.35 -0.44 6.06
N MET A 266 -5.42 -0.63 4.73
CA MET A 266 -5.06 -1.90 4.09
C MET A 266 -3.65 -2.36 4.47
N TRP A 267 -2.65 -1.50 4.27
CA TRP A 267 -1.26 -1.86 4.54
C TRP A 267 -0.96 -2.14 6.02
N PRO A 268 -1.29 -1.28 6.99
CA PRO A 268 -1.01 -1.59 8.40
C PRO A 268 -1.80 -2.80 8.90
N LEU A 269 -3.06 -2.98 8.48
CA LEU A 269 -3.85 -4.15 8.85
C LEU A 269 -3.31 -5.45 8.25
N PHE A 270 -2.84 -5.42 7.00
CA PHE A 270 -2.14 -6.54 6.37
C PHE A 270 -0.84 -6.88 7.10
N THR A 271 -0.01 -5.87 7.36
CA THR A 271 1.32 -6.06 7.96
C THR A 271 1.22 -6.66 9.37
N ALA A 272 0.40 -6.07 10.24
CA ALA A 272 0.15 -6.61 11.57
C ALA A 272 -0.63 -7.93 11.53
N GLY A 273 -1.59 -8.04 10.62
CA GLY A 273 -2.41 -9.25 10.44
C GLY A 273 -1.59 -10.48 10.03
N CYS A 274 -0.63 -10.34 9.12
CA CYS A 274 0.28 -11.43 8.74
C CYS A 274 1.14 -11.93 9.92
N GLU A 275 1.42 -11.07 10.87
CA GLU A 275 2.19 -11.40 12.07
C GLU A 275 1.33 -11.86 13.27
N ALA A 276 -0.01 -11.80 13.16
CA ALA A 276 -0.92 -12.24 14.21
C ALA A 276 -0.81 -13.75 14.45
N ILE A 277 -0.53 -14.16 15.70
CA ILE A 277 -0.31 -15.56 16.08
C ILE A 277 -1.38 -16.09 17.04
N ASP A 278 -1.95 -15.24 17.89
CA ASP A 278 -3.00 -15.70 18.79
C ASP A 278 -4.41 -15.58 18.18
N SER A 279 -5.34 -16.34 18.73
CA SER A 279 -6.72 -16.40 18.23
C SER A 279 -7.45 -15.06 18.33
N THR A 280 -7.16 -14.25 19.33
CA THR A 280 -7.79 -12.95 19.56
C THR A 280 -7.36 -11.95 18.48
N GLN A 281 -6.04 -11.86 18.23
CA GLN A 281 -5.51 -11.02 17.16
C GLN A 281 -6.06 -11.43 15.79
N ARG A 282 -6.03 -12.73 15.47
CA ARG A 282 -6.58 -13.27 14.21
C ARG A 282 -8.07 -13.00 14.06
N GLN A 283 -8.83 -13.13 15.13
CA GLN A 283 -10.27 -12.83 15.11
C GLN A 283 -10.51 -11.34 14.88
N PHE A 284 -9.78 -10.45 15.57
CA PHE A 284 -9.87 -9.01 15.33
C PHE A 284 -9.61 -8.65 13.85
N VAL A 285 -8.58 -9.25 13.25
CA VAL A 285 -8.24 -9.00 11.83
C VAL A 285 -9.38 -9.44 10.92
N ARG A 286 -9.97 -10.65 11.12
CA ARG A 286 -11.12 -11.12 10.35
C ARG A 286 -12.32 -10.17 10.49
N ASP A 287 -12.69 -9.83 11.72
CA ASP A 287 -13.82 -8.96 12.01
C ASP A 287 -13.63 -7.58 11.37
N ARG A 288 -12.39 -7.05 11.37
CA ARG A 288 -12.09 -5.75 10.77
C ARG A 288 -12.22 -5.80 9.25
N PHE A 289 -11.70 -6.83 8.59
CA PHE A 289 -11.89 -7.02 7.14
C PHE A 289 -13.35 -7.24 6.76
N GLU A 290 -14.10 -8.02 7.54
CA GLU A 290 -15.52 -8.24 7.30
C GLU A 290 -16.33 -6.94 7.37
N LYS A 291 -16.09 -6.12 8.41
CA LYS A 291 -16.71 -4.80 8.55
C LYS A 291 -16.31 -3.85 7.41
N LEU A 292 -15.03 -3.85 6.98
CA LEU A 292 -14.59 -3.07 5.84
C LEU A 292 -15.27 -3.52 4.54
N CYS A 293 -15.39 -4.83 4.31
CA CYS A 293 -16.11 -5.38 3.15
C CYS A 293 -17.57 -4.94 3.12
N ALA A 294 -18.23 -4.93 4.29
CA ALA A 294 -19.63 -4.52 4.40
C ALA A 294 -19.86 -3.02 4.11
N VAL A 295 -18.86 -2.17 4.38
CA VAL A 295 -18.97 -0.72 4.18
C VAL A 295 -18.44 -0.28 2.82
N LYS A 296 -17.30 -0.84 2.38
CA LYS A 296 -16.58 -0.36 1.19
C LYS A 296 -16.92 -1.13 -0.09
N HIS A 297 -17.40 -2.36 0.00
CA HIS A 297 -17.75 -3.23 -1.13
C HIS A 297 -16.62 -3.45 -2.16
N PHE A 298 -15.34 -3.43 -1.73
CA PHE A 298 -14.20 -3.69 -2.62
C PHE A 298 -13.79 -5.17 -2.59
N PRO A 299 -13.77 -5.87 -3.74
CA PRO A 299 -13.32 -7.26 -3.83
C PRO A 299 -11.89 -7.49 -3.32
N SER A 300 -11.00 -6.50 -3.47
CA SER A 300 -9.62 -6.55 -2.98
C SER A 300 -9.53 -6.88 -1.48
N LEU A 301 -10.47 -6.38 -0.66
CA LEU A 301 -10.48 -6.66 0.78
C LEU A 301 -10.59 -8.16 1.09
N LYS A 302 -11.47 -8.87 0.38
CA LYS A 302 -11.64 -10.32 0.51
C LYS A 302 -10.39 -11.07 0.04
N ARG A 303 -9.74 -10.58 -1.03
CA ARG A 303 -8.49 -11.18 -1.55
C ARG A 303 -7.37 -11.06 -0.52
N VAL A 304 -7.16 -9.85 0.01
CA VAL A 304 -6.11 -9.61 1.01
C VAL A 304 -6.35 -10.41 2.28
N MET A 305 -7.62 -10.53 2.74
CA MET A 305 -7.94 -11.38 3.90
C MET A 305 -7.57 -12.85 3.66
N ARG A 306 -7.88 -13.39 2.48
CA ARG A 306 -7.47 -14.75 2.11
C ARG A 306 -5.95 -14.92 2.06
N ASP A 307 -5.22 -13.91 1.58
CA ASP A 307 -3.75 -13.93 1.59
C ASP A 307 -3.20 -14.02 3.02
N ILE A 308 -3.76 -13.25 3.95
CA ILE A 308 -3.40 -13.31 5.37
C ILE A 308 -3.68 -14.71 5.95
N GLU A 309 -4.83 -15.31 5.66
CA GLU A 309 -5.17 -16.67 6.12
C GLU A 309 -4.18 -17.72 5.60
N HIS A 310 -3.67 -17.55 4.39
CA HIS A 310 -2.63 -18.45 3.87
C HIS A 310 -1.28 -18.27 4.57
N VAL A 311 -0.95 -17.03 4.96
CA VAL A 311 0.23 -16.77 5.77
C VAL A 311 0.08 -17.43 7.14
N TRP A 312 -1.10 -17.34 7.78
CA TRP A 312 -1.35 -18.02 9.05
C TRP A 312 -1.22 -19.55 8.92
N ALA A 313 -1.79 -20.14 7.88
CA ALA A 313 -1.66 -21.58 7.65
C ALA A 313 -0.19 -22.00 7.45
N ALA A 314 0.60 -21.21 6.73
CA ALA A 314 2.04 -21.47 6.57
C ALA A 314 2.79 -21.35 7.90
N LYS A 315 2.47 -20.33 8.72
CA LYS A 315 3.08 -20.14 10.06
C LYS A 315 2.71 -21.29 11.01
N ASP A 316 1.46 -21.69 11.02
CA ASP A 316 0.98 -22.78 11.89
C ASP A 316 1.63 -24.12 11.49
N MET A 317 1.82 -24.37 10.20
CA MET A 317 2.54 -25.55 9.71
C MET A 317 4.03 -25.54 10.09
N GLU A 318 4.74 -24.41 9.91
CA GLU A 318 6.14 -24.28 10.30
C GLU A 318 6.30 -24.37 11.82
N GLN A 319 5.35 -23.87 12.60
CA GLN A 319 5.34 -24.02 14.05
C GLN A 319 5.23 -25.50 14.46
N GLN A 320 4.37 -26.27 13.80
CA GLN A 320 4.22 -27.71 14.09
C GLN A 320 5.49 -28.48 13.70
N MET A 321 6.16 -28.11 12.62
CA MET A 321 7.34 -28.84 12.10
C MET A 321 8.64 -28.44 12.80
N LYS A 322 8.85 -27.17 13.11
CA LYS A 322 10.14 -26.61 13.55
C LYS A 322 10.01 -25.74 14.83
N GLY A 323 8.83 -25.70 15.46
CA GLY A 323 8.58 -24.88 16.62
C GLY A 323 8.52 -23.38 16.30
N GLN A 324 8.64 -22.55 17.35
CA GLN A 324 8.55 -21.09 17.25
C GLN A 324 9.58 -20.46 16.28
N ASP A 325 10.78 -21.02 16.22
CA ASP A 325 11.84 -20.53 15.31
C ASP A 325 11.45 -20.70 13.85
N GLY A 326 10.82 -21.82 13.50
CA GLY A 326 10.30 -22.04 12.14
C GLY A 326 9.22 -21.03 11.77
N MET A 327 8.26 -20.80 12.67
CA MET A 327 7.20 -19.84 12.47
C MET A 327 7.75 -18.42 12.29
N ALA A 328 8.75 -18.03 13.09
CA ALA A 328 9.36 -16.71 13.01
C ALA A 328 10.06 -16.43 11.67
N LYS A 329 10.46 -17.46 10.93
CA LYS A 329 11.15 -17.35 9.63
C LYS A 329 10.21 -17.30 8.42
N VAL A 330 8.90 -17.39 8.60
CA VAL A 330 7.94 -17.32 7.49
C VAL A 330 7.92 -15.91 6.89
N ASP A 331 8.37 -15.79 5.66
CA ASP A 331 8.25 -14.54 4.87
C ASP A 331 6.84 -14.46 4.25
N CYS A 332 6.03 -13.54 4.78
CA CYS A 332 4.64 -13.36 4.40
C CYS A 332 4.47 -13.04 2.91
N ILE A 333 5.33 -12.17 2.37
CA ILE A 333 5.27 -11.78 0.96
C ILE A 333 5.64 -12.95 0.05
N GLN A 334 6.67 -13.71 0.40
CA GLN A 334 7.07 -14.88 -0.38
C GLN A 334 6.02 -16.01 -0.38
N VAL A 335 5.31 -16.20 0.74
CA VAL A 335 4.18 -17.16 0.80
C VAL A 335 3.12 -16.78 -0.23
N ILE A 336 2.75 -15.50 -0.30
CA ILE A 336 1.71 -15.02 -1.19
C ILE A 336 2.18 -15.05 -2.66
N LEU A 337 3.40 -14.55 -2.95
CA LEU A 337 3.96 -14.55 -4.29
C LEU A 337 4.08 -15.96 -4.87
N LYS A 338 4.54 -16.93 -4.09
CA LYS A 338 4.63 -18.34 -4.53
C LYS A 338 3.27 -18.93 -4.88
N ARG A 339 2.21 -18.52 -4.16
CA ARG A 339 0.87 -19.06 -4.36
C ARG A 339 0.15 -18.40 -5.53
N ARG A 340 0.19 -17.07 -5.60
CA ARG A 340 -0.61 -16.30 -6.56
C ARG A 340 0.15 -15.91 -7.82
N GLY A 341 1.49 -15.95 -7.80
CA GLY A 341 2.32 -15.46 -8.89
C GLY A 341 2.24 -13.93 -9.10
N ARG A 342 1.60 -13.20 -8.19
CA ARG A 342 1.42 -11.74 -8.29
C ARG A 342 1.51 -11.03 -6.94
N GLU A 343 1.63 -9.71 -7.00
CA GLU A 343 1.68 -8.81 -5.85
C GLU A 343 0.39 -8.81 -5.03
N VAL A 344 0.52 -8.42 -3.75
CA VAL A 344 -0.60 -8.15 -2.84
C VAL A 344 -1.14 -6.74 -3.09
N ASP A 345 -2.45 -6.57 -2.98
CA ASP A 345 -3.13 -5.27 -3.17
C ASP A 345 -3.06 -4.46 -1.86
N LEU A 346 -1.95 -3.76 -1.61
CA LEU A 346 -1.71 -3.02 -0.36
C LEU A 346 -2.04 -1.52 -0.43
N ALA A 347 -2.35 -0.97 -1.63
CA ALA A 347 -2.58 0.46 -1.86
C ALA A 347 -3.99 0.73 -2.36
#